data_9e0e433e86479c9ac8c72a28b4b0b8d3
#
_entry.id   9e0e433e86479c9ac8c72a28b4b0b8d3
#
_cell.length_a   1.000
_cell.length_b   1.000
_cell.length_c   1.000
_cell.angle_alpha   90.00
_cell.angle_beta   90.00
_cell.angle_gamma   90.00
#
_symmetry.space_group_name_H-M   'P 1'
#
loop_
_entity.id
_entity.type
_entity.pdbx_description
1 polymer ?
#
loop_
_entity_poly.entity_id
_entity_poly.type
_entity_poly.pdbx_seq_one_letter_code
_entity_poly.pdbx_strand_id
1 'polypeptide(L)'
;MHNDLILPVPVLTIRQGRITPALQQHNMLLQVILKDLGYPDELVLSAQSEDSAAQAITEHLPNLIFYRVADHSSLHFIQQIKSLYPSCCLISIHENKAAPSEILKAVQNGADAYLLSDTPAEQLFQQIKCILRGGAVLHPEFAKLLQEQLISKHNQEINLIFNSVEIQIMEQISQPSSEVQAALALNLSEYQVYSFIKNIFRKINILHKNAEAAAE
;
A
#
# COMPACT_ATOMS: atom_id res chain seq x y z
N MET A 1 35.28 0.59 7.72
CA MET A 1 33.84 0.90 7.57
C MET A 1 33.52 0.76 6.11
N HIS A 2 32.94 -0.36 5.69
CA HIS A 2 32.46 -0.52 4.32
C HIS A 2 31.15 0.28 4.24
N ASN A 3 31.21 1.41 3.56
CA ASN A 3 30.00 2.03 3.04
C ASN A 3 29.50 1.09 1.93
N ASP A 4 28.58 0.21 2.26
CA ASP A 4 27.76 -0.43 1.26
C ASP A 4 26.95 0.69 0.60
N LEU A 5 27.46 1.18 -0.53
CA LEU A 5 26.74 2.06 -1.45
C LEU A 5 25.54 1.24 -1.97
N ILE A 6 24.45 1.29 -1.24
CA ILE A 6 23.16 0.89 -1.79
C ILE A 6 22.86 1.94 -2.84
N LEU A 7 23.13 1.62 -4.10
CA LEU A 7 22.72 2.45 -5.21
C LEU A 7 21.21 2.63 -5.12
N PRO A 8 20.70 3.86 -5.04
CA PRO A 8 19.27 4.09 -4.96
C PRO A 8 18.62 3.53 -6.24
N VAL A 9 17.66 2.64 -6.07
CA VAL A 9 16.92 2.04 -7.18
C VAL A 9 15.83 3.01 -7.61
N PRO A 10 15.51 3.12 -8.93
CA PRO A 10 14.49 4.03 -9.41
C PRO A 10 13.13 3.84 -8.74
N VAL A 11 12.42 4.95 -8.54
CA VAL A 11 11.03 5.02 -8.11
C VAL A 11 10.18 5.40 -9.31
N LEU A 12 9.06 4.73 -9.51
CA LEU A 12 8.11 5.07 -10.57
C LEU A 12 6.83 5.65 -9.97
N THR A 13 6.40 6.80 -10.47
CA THR A 13 5.09 7.39 -10.17
C THR A 13 4.20 7.28 -11.40
N ILE A 14 3.07 6.58 -11.29
CA ILE A 14 2.10 6.39 -12.38
C ILE A 14 0.90 7.27 -12.12
N ARG A 15 0.67 8.25 -13.00
CA ARG A 15 -0.32 9.33 -12.87
C ARG A 15 -1.39 9.17 -13.94
N GLN A 16 -2.29 8.23 -13.77
CA GLN A 16 -3.38 8.00 -14.72
C GLN A 16 -4.61 8.86 -14.40
N GLY A 17 -5.35 9.26 -15.45
CA GLY A 17 -6.62 9.95 -15.36
C GLY A 17 -6.50 11.47 -15.19
N ARG A 18 -7.65 12.13 -14.89
CA ARG A 18 -7.74 13.59 -14.81
C ARG A 18 -7.01 14.12 -13.58
N ILE A 19 -6.11 15.08 -13.79
CA ILE A 19 -5.38 15.73 -12.71
C ILE A 19 -6.27 16.81 -12.08
N THR A 20 -6.63 16.64 -10.82
CA THR A 20 -7.27 17.68 -9.99
C THR A 20 -6.20 18.54 -9.29
N PRO A 21 -6.53 19.77 -8.86
CA PRO A 21 -5.58 20.58 -8.08
C PRO A 21 -5.06 19.87 -6.82
N ALA A 22 -5.92 19.14 -6.11
CA ALA A 22 -5.52 18.35 -4.93
C ALA A 22 -4.50 17.27 -5.27
N LEU A 23 -4.69 16.59 -6.39
CA LEU A 23 -3.76 15.57 -6.87
C LEU A 23 -2.43 16.16 -7.36
N GLN A 24 -2.48 17.34 -7.97
CA GLN A 24 -1.26 18.04 -8.33
C GLN A 24 -0.45 18.41 -7.10
N GLN A 25 -1.11 18.92 -6.06
CA GLN A 25 -0.48 19.21 -4.77
C GLN A 25 0.11 17.95 -4.12
N HIS A 26 -0.63 16.84 -4.10
CA HIS A 26 -0.15 15.56 -3.58
C HIS A 26 1.09 15.07 -4.34
N ASN A 27 1.09 15.15 -5.67
CA ASN A 27 2.24 14.76 -6.49
C ASN A 27 3.48 15.60 -6.22
N MET A 28 3.32 16.92 -6.05
CA MET A 28 4.43 17.81 -5.66
C MET A 28 4.97 17.45 -4.28
N LEU A 29 4.08 17.18 -3.33
CA LEU A 29 4.45 16.78 -1.98
C LEU A 29 5.19 15.44 -1.98
N LEU A 30 4.71 14.46 -2.75
CA LEU A 30 5.37 13.17 -2.90
C LEU A 30 6.81 13.30 -3.43
N GLN A 31 7.03 14.17 -4.43
CA GLN A 31 8.37 14.44 -4.95
C GLN A 31 9.29 15.05 -3.88
N VAL A 32 8.80 16.03 -3.12
CA VAL A 32 9.58 16.63 -2.01
C VAL A 32 9.94 15.57 -0.97
N ILE A 33 8.97 14.75 -0.56
CA ILE A 33 9.19 13.69 0.42
C ILE A 33 10.21 12.66 -0.07
N LEU A 34 10.12 12.23 -1.33
CA LEU A 34 11.08 11.29 -1.90
C LEU A 34 12.49 11.86 -1.92
N LYS A 35 12.63 13.15 -2.24
CA LYS A 35 13.92 13.86 -2.19
C LYS A 35 14.48 13.92 -0.77
N ASP A 36 13.65 14.24 0.22
CA ASP A 36 14.04 14.28 1.64
C ASP A 36 14.43 12.88 2.17
N LEU A 37 13.87 11.82 1.57
CA LEU A 37 14.21 10.43 1.86
C LEU A 37 15.45 9.93 1.09
N GLY A 38 16.09 10.80 0.29
CA GLY A 38 17.35 10.52 -0.39
C GLY A 38 17.22 10.01 -1.82
N TYR A 39 16.04 10.08 -2.44
CA TYR A 39 15.85 9.79 -3.86
C TYR A 39 16.15 11.04 -4.70
N PRO A 40 17.21 11.06 -5.51
CA PRO A 40 17.47 12.18 -6.41
C PRO A 40 16.44 12.25 -7.54
N ASP A 41 16.23 13.46 -8.07
CA ASP A 41 15.18 13.71 -9.06
C ASP A 41 15.30 12.82 -10.31
N GLU A 42 16.54 12.45 -10.71
CA GLU A 42 16.86 11.60 -11.85
C GLU A 42 16.37 10.14 -11.68
N LEU A 43 16.16 9.72 -10.45
CA LEU A 43 15.67 8.39 -10.13
C LEU A 43 14.16 8.35 -9.85
N VAL A 44 13.48 9.49 -9.88
CA VAL A 44 12.02 9.57 -9.75
C VAL A 44 11.38 9.64 -11.12
N LEU A 45 11.08 8.47 -11.67
CA LEU A 45 10.43 8.32 -12.97
C LEU A 45 8.94 8.65 -12.90
N SER A 46 8.37 9.10 -14.00
CA SER A 46 6.95 9.43 -14.09
C SER A 46 6.33 8.86 -15.37
N ALA A 47 5.22 8.15 -15.25
CA ALA A 47 4.41 7.65 -16.36
C ALA A 47 3.00 8.24 -16.31
N GLN A 48 2.42 8.51 -17.50
CA GLN A 48 1.09 9.12 -17.65
C GLN A 48 0.03 8.12 -18.12
N SER A 49 0.44 6.93 -18.52
CA SER A 49 -0.42 5.83 -18.97
C SER A 49 0.15 4.49 -18.53
N GLU A 50 -0.66 3.44 -18.62
CA GLU A 50 -0.23 2.06 -18.33
C GLU A 50 0.86 1.60 -19.30
N ASP A 51 0.76 1.95 -20.60
CA ASP A 51 1.76 1.60 -21.59
C ASP A 51 3.12 2.25 -21.28
N SER A 52 3.14 3.55 -20.98
CA SER A 52 4.38 4.24 -20.59
C SER A 52 4.94 3.73 -19.27
N ALA A 53 4.07 3.28 -18.35
CA ALA A 53 4.49 2.66 -17.11
C ALA A 53 5.10 1.27 -17.34
N ALA A 54 4.49 0.44 -18.20
CA ALA A 54 5.02 -0.87 -18.56
C ALA A 54 6.40 -0.77 -19.20
N GLN A 55 6.59 0.22 -20.09
CA GLN A 55 7.90 0.51 -20.68
C GLN A 55 8.91 0.91 -19.61
N ALA A 56 8.58 1.90 -18.75
CA ALA A 56 9.46 2.37 -17.68
C ALA A 56 9.83 1.24 -16.69
N ILE A 57 8.88 0.34 -16.36
CA ILE A 57 9.14 -0.82 -15.52
C ILE A 57 10.15 -1.75 -16.18
N THR A 58 9.98 -2.03 -17.47
CA THR A 58 10.87 -2.94 -18.21
C THR A 58 12.28 -2.38 -18.36
N GLU A 59 12.40 -1.07 -18.61
CA GLU A 59 13.70 -0.41 -18.86
C GLU A 59 14.48 -0.14 -17.57
N HIS A 60 13.79 0.21 -16.47
CA HIS A 60 14.43 0.75 -15.29
C HIS A 60 14.28 -0.14 -14.03
N LEU A 61 13.40 -1.16 -14.06
CA LEU A 61 13.18 -2.10 -12.95
C LEU A 61 12.98 -1.41 -11.59
N PRO A 62 12.02 -0.47 -11.45
CA PRO A 62 11.82 0.28 -10.21
C PRO A 62 11.40 -0.68 -9.09
N ASN A 63 12.02 -0.55 -7.91
CA ASN A 63 11.65 -1.35 -6.75
C ASN A 63 10.47 -0.75 -5.96
N LEU A 64 10.13 0.51 -6.23
CA LEU A 64 9.05 1.24 -5.58
C LEU A 64 8.18 1.88 -6.66
N ILE A 65 6.90 1.57 -6.63
CA ILE A 65 5.92 2.05 -7.61
C ILE A 65 4.76 2.70 -6.87
N PHE A 66 4.51 3.98 -7.14
CA PHE A 66 3.31 4.69 -6.70
C PHE A 66 2.32 4.71 -7.85
N TYR A 67 1.17 4.08 -7.65
CA TYR A 67 0.14 3.97 -8.67
C TYR A 67 -1.18 4.58 -8.22
N ARG A 68 -1.63 5.60 -8.95
CA ARG A 68 -2.93 6.21 -8.70
C ARG A 68 -4.04 5.33 -9.26
N VAL A 69 -4.91 4.87 -8.38
CA VAL A 69 -6.13 4.13 -8.76
C VAL A 69 -7.20 5.14 -9.18
N ALA A 70 -7.52 5.17 -10.47
CA ALA A 70 -8.50 6.10 -11.03
C ALA A 70 -9.89 5.44 -11.17
N ASP A 71 -9.92 4.14 -11.46
CA ASP A 71 -11.14 3.36 -11.70
C ASP A 71 -10.90 1.85 -11.55
N HIS A 72 -11.90 1.05 -11.90
CA HIS A 72 -11.79 -0.41 -11.82
C HIS A 72 -10.77 -1.02 -12.79
N SER A 73 -10.47 -0.40 -13.94
CA SER A 73 -9.46 -0.90 -14.88
C SER A 73 -8.06 -0.85 -14.27
N SER A 74 -7.82 0.14 -13.42
CA SER A 74 -6.57 0.31 -12.66
C SER A 74 -6.22 -0.90 -11.79
N LEU A 75 -7.21 -1.67 -11.33
CA LEU A 75 -6.97 -2.85 -10.49
C LEU A 75 -6.31 -3.99 -11.28
N HIS A 76 -6.70 -4.18 -12.53
CA HIS A 76 -6.10 -5.18 -13.41
C HIS A 76 -4.62 -4.88 -13.67
N PHE A 77 -4.27 -3.61 -13.82
CA PHE A 77 -2.88 -3.21 -14.02
C PHE A 77 -2.02 -3.46 -12.76
N ILE A 78 -2.57 -3.31 -11.55
CA ILE A 78 -1.90 -3.71 -10.30
C ILE A 78 -1.54 -5.20 -10.37
N GLN A 79 -2.50 -6.05 -10.74
CA GLN A 79 -2.29 -7.50 -10.85
C GLN A 79 -1.22 -7.83 -11.91
N GLN A 80 -1.23 -7.16 -13.06
CA GLN A 80 -0.23 -7.34 -14.11
C GLN A 80 1.18 -6.97 -13.61
N ILE A 81 1.35 -5.80 -12.99
CA ILE A 81 2.64 -5.38 -12.41
C ILE A 81 3.14 -6.43 -11.42
N LYS A 82 2.30 -6.87 -10.50
CA LYS A 82 2.70 -7.83 -9.45
C LYS A 82 2.94 -9.24 -9.98
N SER A 83 2.36 -9.61 -11.10
CA SER A 83 2.65 -10.87 -11.77
C SER A 83 4.01 -10.85 -12.46
N LEU A 84 4.37 -9.74 -13.13
CA LEU A 84 5.64 -9.56 -13.83
C LEU A 84 6.79 -9.24 -12.87
N TYR A 85 6.54 -8.45 -11.83
CA TYR A 85 7.54 -7.96 -10.88
C TYR A 85 7.07 -8.16 -9.43
N PRO A 86 7.03 -9.40 -8.93
CA PRO A 86 6.52 -9.70 -7.58
C PRO A 86 7.31 -9.01 -6.46
N SER A 87 8.59 -8.74 -6.69
CA SER A 87 9.50 -8.12 -5.70
C SER A 87 9.34 -6.61 -5.56
N CYS A 88 8.71 -5.91 -6.53
CA CYS A 88 8.49 -4.47 -6.40
C CYS A 88 7.52 -4.17 -5.25
N CYS A 89 7.75 -3.07 -4.55
CA CYS A 89 6.79 -2.52 -3.60
C CYS A 89 5.81 -1.62 -4.34
N LEU A 90 4.56 -2.06 -4.51
CA LEU A 90 3.51 -1.31 -5.17
C LEU A 90 2.59 -0.65 -4.16
N ILE A 91 2.52 0.68 -4.21
CA ILE A 91 1.70 1.52 -3.35
C ILE A 91 0.56 2.10 -4.18
N SER A 92 -0.68 1.76 -3.84
CA SER A 92 -1.85 2.35 -4.48
C SER A 92 -2.19 3.70 -3.83
N ILE A 93 -2.47 4.73 -4.64
CA ILE A 93 -2.91 6.05 -4.17
C ILE A 93 -4.39 6.19 -4.47
N HIS A 94 -5.18 6.47 -3.43
CA HIS A 94 -6.63 6.66 -3.51
C HIS A 94 -7.02 8.08 -3.13
N GLU A 95 -8.15 8.55 -3.67
CA GLU A 95 -8.76 9.78 -3.17
C GLU A 95 -9.33 9.53 -1.76
N ASN A 96 -9.38 10.57 -0.93
CA ASN A 96 -9.90 10.44 0.45
C ASN A 96 -11.35 9.94 0.52
N LYS A 97 -12.11 10.20 -0.53
CA LYS A 97 -13.51 9.73 -0.66
C LYS A 97 -13.63 8.30 -1.19
N ALA A 98 -12.51 7.65 -1.49
CA ALA A 98 -12.53 6.26 -1.94
C ALA A 98 -13.19 5.37 -0.88
N ALA A 99 -14.11 4.54 -1.29
CA ALA A 99 -14.72 3.59 -0.39
C ALA A 99 -13.66 2.60 0.12
N PRO A 100 -13.67 2.20 1.40
CA PRO A 100 -12.74 1.19 1.92
C PRO A 100 -12.71 -0.11 1.10
N SER A 101 -13.83 -0.44 0.43
CA SER A 101 -13.92 -1.58 -0.51
C SER A 101 -13.06 -1.42 -1.76
N GLU A 102 -12.76 -0.20 -2.21
CA GLU A 102 -11.85 0.04 -3.34
C GLU A 102 -10.40 -0.17 -2.92
N ILE A 103 -10.04 0.26 -1.71
CA ILE A 103 -8.73 -0.03 -1.11
C ILE A 103 -8.55 -1.54 -0.96
N LEU A 104 -9.58 -2.24 -0.46
CA LEU A 104 -9.55 -3.69 -0.33
C LEU A 104 -9.28 -4.38 -1.67
N LYS A 105 -9.96 -3.95 -2.74
CA LYS A 105 -9.72 -4.49 -4.08
C LYS A 105 -8.28 -4.27 -4.56
N ALA A 106 -7.69 -3.09 -4.31
CA ALA A 106 -6.29 -2.84 -4.66
C ALA A 106 -5.34 -3.79 -3.91
N VAL A 107 -5.56 -4.01 -2.61
CA VAL A 107 -4.79 -4.97 -1.80
C VAL A 107 -4.99 -6.41 -2.28
N GLN A 108 -6.21 -6.81 -2.61
CA GLN A 108 -6.54 -8.12 -3.19
C GLN A 108 -5.79 -8.36 -4.51
N ASN A 109 -5.65 -7.33 -5.35
CA ASN A 109 -4.92 -7.40 -6.61
C ASN A 109 -3.39 -7.27 -6.46
N GLY A 110 -2.88 -7.08 -5.25
CA GLY A 110 -1.45 -7.16 -4.97
C GLY A 110 -0.78 -5.84 -4.56
N ALA A 111 -1.54 -4.77 -4.31
CA ALA A 111 -0.95 -3.59 -3.71
C ALA A 111 -0.35 -3.93 -2.33
N ASP A 112 0.89 -3.53 -2.12
CA ASP A 112 1.64 -3.80 -0.91
C ASP A 112 1.30 -2.85 0.24
N ALA A 113 0.87 -1.65 -0.11
CA ALA A 113 0.42 -0.60 0.77
C ALA A 113 -0.51 0.35 0.01
N TYR A 114 -1.14 1.27 0.72
CA TYR A 114 -1.91 2.35 0.10
C TYR A 114 -1.67 3.67 0.80
N LEU A 115 -1.99 4.76 0.10
CA LEU A 115 -1.95 6.13 0.59
C LEU A 115 -3.24 6.85 0.20
N LEU A 116 -3.65 7.83 1.01
CA LEU A 116 -4.75 8.73 0.68
C LEU A 116 -4.20 10.08 0.20
N SER A 117 -4.78 10.63 -0.85
CA SER A 117 -4.26 11.81 -1.55
C SER A 117 -4.31 13.12 -0.76
N ASP A 118 -5.11 13.18 0.30
CA ASP A 118 -5.25 14.34 1.18
C ASP A 118 -4.53 14.19 2.52
N THR A 119 -3.72 13.15 2.66
CA THR A 119 -2.90 12.94 3.87
C THR A 119 -1.97 14.15 4.08
N PRO A 120 -1.97 14.75 5.29
CA PRO A 120 -1.06 15.84 5.62
C PRO A 120 0.41 15.48 5.40
N ALA A 121 1.23 16.48 5.03
CA ALA A 121 2.63 16.30 4.64
C ALA A 121 3.45 15.48 5.63
N GLU A 122 3.37 15.83 6.91
CA GLU A 122 4.12 15.15 7.97
C GLU A 122 3.69 13.68 8.13
N GLN A 123 2.39 13.43 8.09
CA GLN A 123 1.85 12.08 8.18
C GLN A 123 2.21 11.26 6.92
N LEU A 124 2.12 11.85 5.73
CA LEU A 124 2.51 11.21 4.48
C LEU A 124 4.00 10.82 4.50
N PHE A 125 4.87 11.70 5.00
CA PHE A 125 6.29 11.40 5.18
C PHE A 125 6.50 10.17 6.08
N GLN A 126 5.83 10.12 7.23
CA GLN A 126 5.95 8.98 8.15
C GLN A 126 5.38 7.70 7.56
N GLN A 127 4.27 7.77 6.83
CA GLN A 127 3.68 6.62 6.14
C GLN A 127 4.63 6.06 5.07
N ILE A 128 5.20 6.90 4.21
CA ILE A 128 6.16 6.46 3.19
C ILE A 128 7.41 5.86 3.85
N LYS A 129 7.94 6.51 4.89
CA LYS A 129 9.07 5.99 5.66
C LYS A 129 8.78 4.62 6.28
N CYS A 130 7.57 4.42 6.80
CA CYS A 130 7.10 3.12 7.30
C CYS A 130 7.10 2.07 6.19
N ILE A 131 6.53 2.39 5.04
CA ILE A 131 6.41 1.48 3.89
C ILE A 131 7.80 1.09 3.36
N LEU A 132 8.71 2.04 3.22
CA LEU A 132 10.10 1.79 2.80
C LEU A 132 10.87 0.86 3.75
N ARG A 133 10.46 0.79 5.01
CA ARG A 133 10.99 -0.14 6.02
C ARG A 133 10.28 -1.49 6.05
N GLY A 134 9.41 -1.76 5.06
CA GLY A 134 8.69 -3.02 4.92
C GLY A 134 7.39 -3.12 5.70
N GLY A 135 6.87 -2.00 6.25
CA GLY A 135 5.58 -1.92 6.93
C GLY A 135 4.44 -1.53 5.99
N ALA A 136 3.26 -1.39 6.56
CA ALA A 136 2.08 -0.78 5.93
C ALA A 136 1.24 -0.07 7.00
N VAL A 137 0.39 0.85 6.57
CA VAL A 137 -0.54 1.59 7.45
C VAL A 137 -1.97 1.10 7.23
N LEU A 138 -2.81 1.23 8.26
CA LEU A 138 -4.19 0.79 8.23
C LEU A 138 -5.08 1.90 8.81
N HIS A 139 -5.97 2.47 8.01
CA HIS A 139 -6.92 3.49 8.48
C HIS A 139 -8.13 2.82 9.16
N PRO A 140 -8.75 3.49 10.16
CA PRO A 140 -9.86 2.93 10.94
C PRO A 140 -11.02 2.39 10.10
N GLU A 141 -11.45 3.13 9.09
CA GLU A 141 -12.56 2.71 8.21
C GLU A 141 -12.24 1.44 7.42
N PHE A 142 -10.97 1.29 7.00
CA PHE A 142 -10.55 0.08 6.31
C PHE A 142 -10.40 -1.09 7.29
N ALA A 143 -9.88 -0.86 8.49
CA ALA A 143 -9.83 -1.87 9.55
C ALA A 143 -11.23 -2.39 9.89
N LYS A 144 -12.22 -1.49 10.01
CA LYS A 144 -13.62 -1.84 10.24
C LYS A 144 -14.19 -2.72 9.14
N LEU A 145 -13.96 -2.35 7.86
CA LEU A 145 -14.38 -3.18 6.73
C LEU A 145 -13.77 -4.58 6.80
N LEU A 146 -12.47 -4.67 7.12
CA LEU A 146 -11.80 -5.97 7.26
C LEU A 146 -12.42 -6.81 8.36
N GLN A 147 -12.74 -6.22 9.51
CA GLN A 147 -13.45 -6.91 10.59
C GLN A 147 -14.82 -7.42 10.13
N GLU A 148 -15.63 -6.58 9.49
CA GLU A 148 -16.95 -6.94 9.02
C GLU A 148 -16.91 -8.07 8.00
N GLN A 149 -15.98 -8.06 7.08
CA GLN A 149 -15.89 -9.05 6.00
C GLN A 149 -15.16 -10.33 6.40
N LEU A 150 -14.11 -10.20 7.19
CA LEU A 150 -13.23 -11.31 7.51
C LEU A 150 -13.60 -12.00 8.83
N ILE A 151 -14.06 -11.25 9.84
CA ILE A 151 -14.31 -11.77 11.18
C ILE A 151 -15.78 -12.17 11.37
N SER A 152 -16.73 -11.40 10.81
CA SER A 152 -18.17 -11.66 10.96
C SER A 152 -18.70 -12.82 10.11
N LYS A 153 -18.00 -13.22 9.08
CA LYS A 153 -18.34 -14.47 8.37
C LYS A 153 -17.84 -15.66 9.17
N HIS A 154 -18.51 -16.16 10.14
CA HIS A 154 -18.33 -17.40 10.94
C HIS A 154 -17.45 -18.51 10.28
N ASN A 155 -16.46 -18.13 9.51
CA ASN A 155 -15.55 -18.99 8.77
C ASN A 155 -14.41 -19.40 9.70
N GLN A 156 -14.47 -20.61 10.22
CA GLN A 156 -13.35 -21.26 10.90
C GLN A 156 -12.04 -21.17 10.08
N GLU A 157 -12.15 -21.07 8.74
CA GLU A 157 -11.02 -20.90 7.83
C GLU A 157 -10.28 -19.55 8.01
N ILE A 158 -10.97 -18.48 8.35
CA ILE A 158 -10.35 -17.14 8.53
C ILE A 158 -9.51 -17.08 9.80
N ASN A 159 -9.99 -17.71 10.88
CA ASN A 159 -9.21 -17.85 12.11
C ASN A 159 -7.98 -18.74 11.95
N LEU A 160 -7.92 -19.56 10.89
CA LEU A 160 -6.73 -20.33 10.51
C LEU A 160 -5.71 -19.49 9.73
N ILE A 161 -6.15 -18.40 9.10
CA ILE A 161 -5.31 -17.56 8.25
C ILE A 161 -4.72 -16.39 9.01
N PHE A 162 -5.53 -15.66 9.79
CA PHE A 162 -5.04 -14.55 10.61
C PHE A 162 -4.74 -15.04 12.02
N ASN A 163 -3.57 -14.69 12.54
CA ASN A 163 -3.23 -15.00 13.92
C ASN A 163 -3.95 -14.05 14.91
N SER A 164 -3.96 -14.40 16.19
CA SER A 164 -4.64 -13.62 17.22
C SER A 164 -4.16 -12.17 17.31
N VAL A 165 -2.87 -11.91 17.06
CA VAL A 165 -2.30 -10.56 17.12
C VAL A 165 -2.79 -9.72 15.94
N GLU A 166 -2.84 -10.29 14.75
CA GLU A 166 -3.38 -9.62 13.55
C GLU A 166 -4.86 -9.23 13.72
N ILE A 167 -5.65 -10.13 14.32
CA ILE A 167 -7.06 -9.86 14.63
C ILE A 167 -7.17 -8.71 15.65
N GLN A 168 -6.40 -8.77 16.75
CA GLN A 168 -6.38 -7.71 17.75
C GLN A 168 -5.93 -6.37 17.20
N ILE A 169 -4.97 -6.33 16.28
CA ILE A 169 -4.55 -5.09 15.60
C ILE A 169 -5.71 -4.51 14.79
N MET A 170 -6.40 -5.32 13.98
CA MET A 170 -7.57 -4.86 13.24
C MET A 170 -8.67 -4.34 14.18
N GLU A 171 -8.91 -5.00 15.31
CA GLU A 171 -9.86 -4.58 16.33
C GLU A 171 -9.48 -3.24 16.96
N GLN A 172 -8.24 -3.07 17.36
CA GLN A 172 -7.78 -1.82 17.97
C GLN A 172 -7.85 -0.65 16.99
N ILE A 173 -7.40 -0.83 15.76
CA ILE A 173 -7.38 0.24 14.74
C ILE A 173 -8.80 0.55 14.23
N SER A 174 -9.74 -0.38 14.24
CA SER A 174 -11.14 -0.12 13.85
C SER A 174 -11.88 0.82 14.83
N GLN A 175 -11.39 0.93 16.06
CA GLN A 175 -11.77 1.97 17.00
C GLN A 175 -11.12 3.30 16.57
N PRO A 176 -11.58 4.47 17.05
CA PRO A 176 -10.90 5.73 16.76
C PRO A 176 -9.57 5.83 17.54
N SER A 177 -8.66 4.93 17.20
CA SER A 177 -7.33 4.81 17.80
C SER A 177 -6.27 4.84 16.71
N SER A 178 -5.07 5.34 17.03
CA SER A 178 -3.92 5.33 16.13
C SER A 178 -3.14 4.02 16.25
N GLU A 179 -2.27 3.75 15.27
CA GLU A 179 -1.34 2.61 15.33
C GLU A 179 -0.44 2.67 16.57
N VAL A 180 -0.11 3.88 17.06
CA VAL A 180 0.63 4.09 18.31
C VAL A 180 -0.16 3.60 19.51
N GLN A 181 -1.46 3.90 19.57
CA GLN A 181 -2.34 3.43 20.65
C GLN A 181 -2.55 1.92 20.59
N ALA A 182 -2.70 1.36 19.39
CA ALA A 182 -2.74 -0.09 19.19
C ALA A 182 -1.44 -0.77 19.67
N ALA A 183 -0.29 -0.18 19.36
CA ALA A 183 1.01 -0.67 19.83
C ALA A 183 1.08 -0.71 21.36
N LEU A 184 0.68 0.36 22.03
CA LEU A 184 0.65 0.44 23.49
C LEU A 184 -0.32 -0.59 24.09
N ALA A 185 -1.55 -0.69 23.57
CA ALA A 185 -2.57 -1.61 24.06
C ALA A 185 -2.15 -3.09 23.97
N LEU A 186 -1.40 -3.44 22.92
CA LEU A 186 -0.95 -4.80 22.66
C LEU A 186 0.47 -5.09 23.17
N ASN A 187 1.11 -4.14 23.84
CA ASN A 187 2.51 -4.21 24.29
C ASN A 187 3.48 -4.57 23.13
N LEU A 188 3.26 -3.94 21.98
CA LEU A 188 4.08 -4.05 20.78
C LEU A 188 4.80 -2.73 20.49
N SER A 189 5.87 -2.77 19.72
CA SER A 189 6.42 -1.56 19.10
C SER A 189 5.58 -1.17 17.87
N GLU A 190 5.56 0.12 17.52
CA GLU A 190 4.91 0.60 16.29
C GLU A 190 5.41 -0.16 15.05
N TYR A 191 6.67 -0.48 15.00
CA TYR A 191 7.28 -1.27 13.94
C TYR A 191 6.68 -2.66 13.80
N GLN A 192 6.39 -3.32 14.92
CA GLN A 192 5.72 -4.62 14.90
C GLN A 192 4.29 -4.48 14.39
N VAL A 193 3.55 -3.44 14.82
CA VAL A 193 2.19 -3.17 14.32
C VAL A 193 2.21 -2.97 12.81
N TYR A 194 3.08 -2.12 12.27
CA TYR A 194 3.20 -1.90 10.83
C TYR A 194 3.58 -3.17 10.04
N SER A 195 4.44 -4.01 10.62
CA SER A 195 4.83 -5.30 10.04
C SER A 195 3.66 -6.28 10.01
N PHE A 196 2.85 -6.34 11.07
CA PHE A 196 1.64 -7.16 11.11
C PHE A 196 0.59 -6.67 10.09
N ILE A 197 0.39 -5.36 9.94
CA ILE A 197 -0.50 -4.80 8.91
C ILE A 197 -0.04 -5.23 7.52
N LYS A 198 1.26 -5.18 7.22
CA LYS A 198 1.81 -5.69 5.97
C LYS A 198 1.51 -7.17 5.75
N ASN A 199 1.63 -7.98 6.80
CA ASN A 199 1.29 -9.41 6.74
C ASN A 199 -0.20 -9.63 6.50
N ILE A 200 -1.09 -8.82 7.11
CA ILE A 200 -2.54 -8.85 6.85
C ILE A 200 -2.79 -8.63 5.35
N PHE A 201 -2.18 -7.62 4.73
CA PHE A 201 -2.37 -7.31 3.30
C PHE A 201 -1.89 -8.47 2.42
N ARG A 202 -0.73 -9.07 2.72
CA ARG A 202 -0.23 -10.24 2.00
C ARG A 202 -1.20 -11.42 2.08
N LYS A 203 -1.78 -11.68 3.25
CA LYS A 203 -2.76 -12.75 3.45
C LYS A 203 -4.05 -12.50 2.68
N ILE A 204 -4.54 -11.26 2.66
CA ILE A 204 -5.70 -10.85 1.85
C ILE A 204 -5.45 -11.13 0.36
N ASN A 205 -4.28 -10.78 -0.16
CA ASN A 205 -3.93 -11.03 -1.55
C ASN A 205 -3.88 -12.55 -1.85
N ILE A 206 -3.27 -13.35 -0.98
CA ILE A 206 -3.19 -14.82 -1.14
C ILE A 206 -4.58 -15.42 -1.13
N LEU A 207 -5.46 -15.02 -0.21
CA LEU A 207 -6.84 -15.48 -0.14
C LEU A 207 -7.61 -15.20 -1.44
N HIS A 208 -7.44 -14.00 -1.97
CA HIS A 208 -8.10 -13.59 -3.20
C HIS A 208 -7.64 -14.45 -4.39
N LYS A 209 -6.34 -14.64 -4.56
CA LYS A 209 -5.76 -15.50 -5.62
C LYS A 209 -6.24 -16.94 -5.52
N ASN A 210 -6.31 -17.48 -4.31
CA ASN A 210 -6.80 -18.85 -4.11
C ASN A 210 -8.29 -18.98 -4.47
N ALA A 211 -9.09 -17.95 -4.16
CA ALA A 211 -10.51 -17.93 -4.52
C ALA A 211 -10.74 -17.81 -6.04
N GLU A 212 -9.92 -17.00 -6.73
CA GLU A 212 -9.95 -16.90 -8.21
C GLU A 212 -9.57 -18.25 -8.84
N ALA A 213 -8.47 -18.87 -8.42
CA ALA A 213 -8.03 -20.16 -8.93
C ALA A 213 -9.01 -21.32 -8.66
N ALA A 214 -9.86 -21.22 -7.64
CA ALA A 214 -10.90 -22.21 -7.36
C ALA A 214 -12.19 -21.99 -8.18
N ALA A 215 -12.35 -20.84 -8.81
CA ALA A 215 -13.50 -20.46 -9.63
C ALA A 215 -13.30 -20.75 -11.14
N GLU A 216 -12.08 -21.01 -11.56
CA GLU A 216 -11.69 -21.46 -12.91
C GLU A 216 -11.78 -22.99 -13.05
#